data_80539b76f338d65bc5c155317c85032b
#
_entry.id   80539b76f338d65bc5c155317c85032b
#
_cell.length_a   1.000
_cell.length_b   1.000
_cell.length_c   1.000
_cell.angle_alpha   90.00
_cell.angle_beta   90.00
_cell.angle_gamma   90.00
#
_symmetry.space_group_name_H-M   'P 1'
#
loop_
_entity.id
_entity.type
_entity.pdbx_description
1 polymer ?
#
loop_
_entity_poly.entity_id
_entity_poly.type
_entity_poly.pdbx_seq_one_letter_code
_entity_poly.pdbx_strand_id
1 'polypeptide(L)'
;IPEYYSYLLNIYIGLGNSCFYQEEYMQAQEYALRAKEVCSGHLEELEQIAFACFEARLCNAMGKQEECDRNIAIVQKVSDTRMPILDIFDDLYAYCEMLLDTRKEEEFWKLVELLEKMAREAKIIYMQKRILTLKIRYYKRQEKNREYLQACGLFFELSEILEKENKYIMTCILDMRYTLEETNHSRKKMEKENRILLEQSQTDALTGIPNRYRLEQHAQKVFEHAIAEKIPV
;
A
#
# COMPACT_ATOMS: atom_id res chain seq x y z
N ILE A 1 20.78 0.58 7.74
CA ILE A 1 19.60 -0.26 7.97
C ILE A 1 19.00 -0.54 6.59
N PRO A 2 19.00 -1.80 6.06
CA PRO A 2 18.53 -2.12 4.70
C PRO A 2 17.11 -1.60 4.42
N GLU A 3 16.17 -1.83 5.33
CA GLU A 3 14.77 -1.42 5.22
C GLU A 3 14.57 0.09 4.93
N TYR A 4 15.48 0.95 5.40
CA TYR A 4 15.40 2.39 5.15
C TYR A 4 15.54 2.73 3.66
N TYR A 5 16.47 2.08 2.95
CA TYR A 5 16.68 2.31 1.52
C TYR A 5 15.54 1.76 0.68
N SER A 6 14.93 0.65 1.11
CA SER A 6 13.73 0.08 0.51
C SER A 6 12.56 1.06 0.55
N TYR A 7 12.29 1.66 1.73
CA TYR A 7 11.25 2.69 1.85
C TYR A 7 11.53 3.92 0.99
N LEU A 8 12.78 4.40 0.97
CA LEU A 8 13.16 5.55 0.14
C LEU A 8 12.99 5.26 -1.34
N LEU A 9 13.40 4.07 -1.81
CA LEU A 9 13.21 3.66 -3.19
C LEU A 9 11.73 3.68 -3.57
N ASN A 10 10.88 3.08 -2.74
CA ASN A 10 9.43 3.05 -2.98
C ASN A 10 8.82 4.46 -3.04
N ILE A 11 9.30 5.38 -2.19
CA ILE A 11 8.88 6.78 -2.25
C ILE A 11 9.31 7.43 -3.57
N TYR A 12 10.55 7.26 -3.99
CA TYR A 12 11.04 7.84 -5.24
C TYR A 12 10.35 7.25 -6.46
N ILE A 13 10.13 5.92 -6.51
CA ILE A 13 9.35 5.27 -7.58
C ILE A 13 7.92 5.81 -7.59
N GLY A 14 7.28 5.95 -6.42
CA GLY A 14 5.92 6.49 -6.30
C GLY A 14 5.79 7.92 -6.82
N LEU A 15 6.71 8.81 -6.41
CA LEU A 15 6.77 10.19 -6.90
C LEU A 15 7.08 10.24 -8.40
N GLY A 16 8.06 9.44 -8.86
CA GLY A 16 8.40 9.34 -10.26
C GLY A 16 7.25 8.83 -11.11
N ASN A 17 6.51 7.81 -10.66
CA ASN A 17 5.31 7.32 -11.33
C ASN A 17 4.20 8.39 -11.39
N SER A 18 4.02 9.16 -10.30
CA SER A 18 3.06 10.28 -10.29
C SER A 18 3.37 11.31 -11.37
N CYS A 19 4.63 11.74 -11.48
CA CYS A 19 5.08 12.65 -12.53
C CYS A 19 4.97 12.00 -13.93
N PHE A 20 5.31 10.71 -14.04
CA PHE A 20 5.21 9.96 -15.30
C PHE A 20 3.78 9.95 -15.86
N TYR A 21 2.78 9.69 -15.02
CA TYR A 21 1.36 9.70 -15.45
C TYR A 21 0.82 11.09 -15.74
N GLN A 22 1.50 12.15 -15.27
CA GLN A 22 1.23 13.54 -15.64
C GLN A 22 2.03 14.00 -16.86
N GLU A 23 2.77 13.09 -17.52
CA GLU A 23 3.66 13.36 -18.65
C GLU A 23 4.83 14.31 -18.31
N GLU A 24 5.11 14.53 -17.03
CA GLU A 24 6.21 15.36 -16.53
C GLU A 24 7.52 14.51 -16.46
N TYR A 25 7.97 14.03 -17.64
CA TYR A 25 9.07 13.06 -17.72
C TYR A 25 10.40 13.57 -17.17
N MET A 26 10.67 14.86 -17.25
CA MET A 26 11.89 15.46 -16.71
C MET A 26 11.91 15.42 -15.19
N GLN A 27 10.78 15.67 -14.52
CA GLN A 27 10.67 15.54 -13.07
C GLN A 27 10.72 14.08 -12.63
N ALA A 28 10.06 13.18 -13.38
CA ALA A 28 10.16 11.73 -13.16
C ALA A 28 11.63 11.25 -13.23
N GLN A 29 12.42 11.78 -14.19
CA GLN A 29 13.84 11.47 -14.31
C GLN A 29 14.65 12.00 -13.13
N GLU A 30 14.33 13.17 -12.59
CA GLU A 30 14.99 13.71 -11.40
C GLU A 30 14.81 12.77 -10.20
N TYR A 31 13.59 12.25 -9.98
CA TYR A 31 13.34 11.27 -8.92
C TYR A 31 14.09 9.95 -9.16
N ALA A 32 14.18 9.47 -10.41
CA ALA A 32 14.99 8.30 -10.75
C ALA A 32 16.48 8.50 -10.45
N LEU A 33 17.04 9.67 -10.77
CA LEU A 33 18.43 10.00 -10.46
C LEU A 33 18.67 10.06 -8.95
N ARG A 34 17.80 10.70 -8.20
CA ARG A 34 17.88 10.74 -6.72
C ARG A 34 17.80 9.34 -6.11
N ALA A 35 16.92 8.48 -6.62
CA ALA A 35 16.86 7.09 -6.18
C ALA A 35 18.19 6.37 -6.40
N LYS A 36 18.83 6.55 -7.56
CA LYS A 36 20.16 5.98 -7.84
C LYS A 36 21.22 6.49 -6.89
N GLU A 37 21.30 7.81 -6.67
CA GLU A 37 22.30 8.42 -5.81
C GLU A 37 22.19 7.94 -4.35
N VAL A 38 20.95 7.84 -3.84
CA VAL A 38 20.72 7.53 -2.41
C VAL A 38 20.70 6.03 -2.15
N CYS A 39 20.11 5.23 -3.05
CA CYS A 39 19.86 3.81 -2.81
C CYS A 39 20.89 2.87 -3.46
N SER A 40 21.79 3.39 -4.32
CA SER A 40 22.78 2.56 -5.02
C SER A 40 23.65 1.75 -4.05
N GLY A 41 23.82 0.46 -4.35
CA GLY A 41 24.58 -0.48 -3.52
C GLY A 41 23.86 -1.02 -2.30
N HIS A 42 22.62 -0.58 -2.03
CA HIS A 42 21.81 -1.03 -0.90
C HIS A 42 20.54 -1.78 -1.31
N LEU A 43 20.25 -1.87 -2.61
CA LEU A 43 19.05 -2.49 -3.14
C LEU A 43 19.19 -4.01 -3.26
N GLU A 44 18.19 -4.73 -2.82
CA GLU A 44 18.04 -6.16 -3.08
C GLU A 44 17.66 -6.40 -4.56
N GLU A 45 17.81 -7.63 -5.02
CA GLU A 45 17.57 -7.98 -6.43
C GLU A 45 16.13 -7.65 -6.89
N LEU A 46 15.14 -7.90 -6.03
CA LEU A 46 13.75 -7.61 -6.33
C LEU A 46 13.49 -6.10 -6.50
N GLU A 47 14.10 -5.29 -5.65
CA GLU A 47 14.03 -3.83 -5.70
C GLU A 47 14.73 -3.26 -6.94
N GLN A 48 15.85 -3.85 -7.33
CA GLN A 48 16.54 -3.49 -8.57
C GLN A 48 15.65 -3.75 -9.79
N ILE A 49 14.90 -4.85 -9.79
CA ILE A 49 13.96 -5.21 -10.85
C ILE A 49 12.78 -4.21 -10.87
N ALA A 50 12.17 -3.89 -9.72
CA ALA A 50 11.10 -2.91 -9.63
C ALA A 50 11.52 -1.54 -10.17
N PHE A 51 12.71 -1.10 -9.76
CA PHE A 51 13.28 0.15 -10.24
C PHE A 51 13.59 0.12 -11.76
N ALA A 52 14.13 -0.99 -12.26
CA ALA A 52 14.38 -1.16 -13.70
C ALA A 52 13.08 -1.15 -14.53
N CYS A 53 11.95 -1.65 -13.99
CA CYS A 53 10.63 -1.53 -14.62
C CYS A 53 10.22 -0.07 -14.80
N PHE A 54 10.37 0.74 -13.74
CA PHE A 54 10.08 2.17 -13.80
C PHE A 54 11.00 2.89 -14.78
N GLU A 55 12.32 2.67 -14.71
CA GLU A 55 13.28 3.31 -15.61
C GLU A 55 13.09 2.91 -17.08
N ALA A 56 12.79 1.64 -17.37
CA ALA A 56 12.52 1.19 -18.74
C ALA A 56 11.34 1.96 -19.34
N ARG A 57 10.26 2.15 -18.58
CA ARG A 57 9.10 2.92 -19.01
C ARG A 57 9.43 4.39 -19.24
N LEU A 58 10.17 4.98 -18.32
CA LEU A 58 10.59 6.38 -18.41
C LEU A 58 11.51 6.62 -19.60
N CYS A 59 12.55 5.78 -19.77
CA CYS A 59 13.48 5.88 -20.89
C CYS A 59 12.77 5.67 -22.24
N ASN A 60 11.82 4.74 -22.32
CA ASN A 60 11.00 4.56 -23.51
C ASN A 60 10.19 5.82 -23.83
N ALA A 61 9.51 6.44 -22.85
CA ALA A 61 8.74 7.67 -23.05
C ALA A 61 9.63 8.86 -23.48
N MET A 62 10.89 8.90 -23.01
CA MET A 62 11.86 9.94 -23.36
C MET A 62 12.63 9.64 -24.66
N GLY A 63 12.40 8.49 -25.32
CA GLY A 63 13.11 8.10 -26.55
C GLY A 63 14.57 7.65 -26.33
N LYS A 64 14.96 7.31 -25.09
CA LYS A 64 16.32 6.88 -24.71
C LYS A 64 16.48 5.36 -24.88
N GLN A 65 16.60 4.90 -26.12
CA GLN A 65 16.53 3.47 -26.46
C GLN A 65 17.61 2.62 -25.80
N GLU A 66 18.87 3.08 -25.78
CA GLU A 66 19.98 2.30 -25.17
C GLU A 66 19.80 2.11 -23.65
N GLU A 67 19.28 3.11 -22.95
CA GLU A 67 18.99 3.01 -21.52
C GLU A 67 17.77 2.11 -21.28
N CYS A 68 16.77 2.19 -22.14
CA CYS A 68 15.59 1.32 -22.09
C CYS A 68 16.01 -0.16 -22.25
N ASP A 69 16.83 -0.47 -23.23
CA ASP A 69 17.25 -1.86 -23.50
C ASP A 69 18.12 -2.43 -22.36
N ARG A 70 18.96 -1.60 -21.72
CA ARG A 70 19.69 -2.01 -20.50
C ARG A 70 18.76 -2.37 -19.35
N ASN A 71 17.73 -1.57 -19.11
CA ASN A 71 16.76 -1.83 -18.05
C ASN A 71 15.88 -3.06 -18.37
N ILE A 72 15.51 -3.26 -19.63
CA ILE A 72 14.83 -4.47 -20.09
C ILE A 72 15.66 -5.72 -19.77
N ALA A 73 16.97 -5.70 -20.02
CA ALA A 73 17.86 -6.82 -19.70
C ALA A 73 17.92 -7.13 -18.18
N ILE A 74 17.75 -6.13 -17.32
CA ILE A 74 17.66 -6.34 -15.86
C ILE A 74 16.33 -7.02 -15.52
N VAL A 75 15.21 -6.53 -16.07
CA VAL A 75 13.89 -7.10 -15.81
C VAL A 75 13.76 -8.55 -16.30
N GLN A 76 14.42 -8.90 -17.40
CA GLN A 76 14.40 -10.27 -17.93
C GLN A 76 14.96 -11.33 -16.96
N LYS A 77 15.80 -10.94 -16.00
CA LYS A 77 16.31 -11.85 -14.95
C LYS A 77 15.20 -12.38 -14.03
N VAL A 78 14.04 -11.74 -13.99
CA VAL A 78 12.85 -12.21 -13.24
C VAL A 78 12.49 -13.66 -13.57
N SER A 79 12.70 -14.09 -14.81
CA SER A 79 12.38 -15.45 -15.25
C SER A 79 13.22 -16.54 -14.58
N ASP A 80 14.41 -16.18 -14.07
CA ASP A 80 15.37 -17.11 -13.48
C ASP A 80 15.31 -17.15 -11.95
N THR A 81 14.45 -16.32 -11.33
CA THR A 81 14.44 -16.14 -9.89
C THR A 81 13.31 -16.93 -9.20
N ARG A 82 13.60 -17.43 -7.98
CA ARG A 82 12.59 -18.01 -7.06
C ARG A 82 12.02 -16.93 -6.14
N MET A 83 12.11 -15.67 -6.51
CA MET A 83 11.72 -14.54 -5.69
C MET A 83 10.20 -14.34 -5.64
N PRO A 84 9.69 -13.68 -4.60
CA PRO A 84 8.28 -13.32 -4.47
C PRO A 84 7.93 -12.15 -5.41
N ILE A 85 8.01 -12.36 -6.73
CA ILE A 85 7.77 -11.30 -7.74
C ILE A 85 6.38 -10.69 -7.68
N LEU A 86 5.45 -11.31 -6.95
CA LEU A 86 4.12 -10.74 -6.72
C LEU A 86 4.17 -9.49 -5.84
N ASP A 87 5.23 -9.30 -5.05
CA ASP A 87 5.42 -8.09 -4.24
C ASP A 87 5.68 -6.84 -5.10
N ILE A 88 6.22 -7.04 -6.31
CA ILE A 88 6.43 -5.98 -7.30
C ILE A 88 5.47 -6.10 -8.50
N PHE A 89 4.31 -6.71 -8.29
CA PHE A 89 3.34 -6.97 -9.36
C PHE A 89 2.92 -5.70 -10.11
N ASP A 90 2.71 -4.60 -9.42
CA ASP A 90 2.28 -3.35 -10.05
C ASP A 90 3.34 -2.76 -10.98
N ASP A 91 4.61 -2.87 -10.61
CA ASP A 91 5.73 -2.44 -11.45
C ASP A 91 5.88 -3.32 -12.70
N LEU A 92 5.82 -4.63 -12.51
CA LEU A 92 5.84 -5.59 -13.62
C LEU A 92 4.63 -5.45 -14.54
N TYR A 93 3.45 -5.19 -13.98
CA TYR A 93 2.24 -4.95 -14.76
C TYR A 93 2.37 -3.70 -15.64
N ALA A 94 2.80 -2.59 -15.07
CA ALA A 94 3.02 -1.34 -15.80
C ALA A 94 4.12 -1.49 -16.86
N TYR A 95 5.15 -2.31 -16.58
CA TYR A 95 6.18 -2.66 -17.55
C TYR A 95 5.62 -3.53 -18.70
N CYS A 96 4.71 -4.49 -18.42
CA CYS A 96 4.01 -5.25 -19.45
C CYS A 96 3.18 -4.33 -20.39
N GLU A 97 2.56 -3.28 -19.84
CA GLU A 97 1.85 -2.29 -20.67
C GLU A 97 2.79 -1.63 -21.68
N MET A 98 3.98 -1.21 -21.22
CA MET A 98 5.01 -0.65 -22.11
C MET A 98 5.45 -1.67 -23.17
N LEU A 99 5.72 -2.94 -22.82
CA LEU A 99 6.07 -3.98 -23.78
C LEU A 99 4.99 -4.18 -24.84
N LEU A 100 3.72 -4.16 -24.41
CA LEU A 100 2.58 -4.25 -25.33
C LEU A 100 2.54 -3.07 -26.31
N ASP A 101 2.78 -1.85 -25.82
CA ASP A 101 2.72 -0.64 -26.64
C ASP A 101 3.93 -0.52 -27.60
N THR A 102 5.10 -1.01 -27.18
CA THR A 102 6.33 -1.08 -28.01
C THR A 102 6.42 -2.31 -28.91
N ARG A 103 5.40 -3.17 -28.91
CA ARG A 103 5.34 -4.42 -29.72
C ARG A 103 6.47 -5.42 -29.45
N LYS A 104 6.99 -5.45 -28.23
CA LYS A 104 7.96 -6.46 -27.79
C LYS A 104 7.19 -7.70 -27.32
N GLU A 105 6.64 -8.44 -28.29
CA GLU A 105 5.66 -9.51 -28.02
C GLU A 105 6.26 -10.71 -27.29
N GLU A 106 7.49 -11.09 -27.59
CA GLU A 106 8.16 -12.23 -26.97
C GLU A 106 8.39 -11.99 -25.47
N GLU A 107 8.93 -10.82 -25.11
CA GLU A 107 9.17 -10.41 -23.75
C GLU A 107 7.83 -10.23 -22.98
N PHE A 108 6.84 -9.65 -23.64
CA PHE A 108 5.49 -9.51 -23.08
C PHE A 108 4.91 -10.86 -22.67
N TRP A 109 4.91 -11.85 -23.56
CA TRP A 109 4.30 -13.13 -23.27
C TRP A 109 5.07 -13.93 -22.22
N LYS A 110 6.40 -13.92 -22.25
CA LYS A 110 7.21 -14.57 -21.21
C LYS A 110 6.84 -14.05 -19.81
N LEU A 111 6.70 -12.74 -19.65
CA LEU A 111 6.39 -12.15 -18.36
C LEU A 111 4.91 -12.36 -17.96
N VAL A 112 3.99 -12.18 -18.89
CA VAL A 112 2.54 -12.38 -18.64
C VAL A 112 2.24 -13.82 -18.23
N GLU A 113 2.84 -14.81 -18.87
CA GLU A 113 2.66 -16.23 -18.52
C GLU A 113 3.23 -16.54 -17.12
N LEU A 114 4.39 -15.99 -16.79
CA LEU A 114 4.98 -16.12 -15.45
C LEU A 114 4.07 -15.52 -14.37
N LEU A 115 3.63 -14.28 -14.56
CA LEU A 115 2.73 -13.59 -13.63
C LEU A 115 1.40 -14.32 -13.49
N GLU A 116 0.83 -14.80 -14.59
CA GLU A 116 -0.43 -15.56 -14.59
C GLU A 116 -0.29 -16.85 -13.78
N LYS A 117 0.78 -17.61 -14.00
CA LYS A 117 1.07 -18.83 -13.25
C LYS A 117 1.13 -18.55 -11.74
N MET A 118 1.93 -17.57 -11.34
CA MET A 118 2.12 -17.23 -9.93
C MET A 118 0.86 -16.68 -9.28
N ALA A 119 0.11 -15.81 -9.97
CA ALA A 119 -1.15 -15.28 -9.46
C ALA A 119 -2.22 -16.37 -9.31
N ARG A 120 -2.21 -17.41 -10.16
CA ARG A 120 -3.09 -18.59 -10.02
C ARG A 120 -2.67 -19.46 -8.83
N GLU A 121 -1.37 -19.76 -8.70
CA GLU A 121 -0.85 -20.57 -7.58
C GLU A 121 -1.13 -19.90 -6.24
N ALA A 122 -0.95 -18.59 -6.15
CA ALA A 122 -1.25 -17.77 -4.97
C ALA A 122 -2.75 -17.51 -4.78
N LYS A 123 -3.61 -17.85 -5.75
CA LYS A 123 -5.07 -17.63 -5.75
C LYS A 123 -5.46 -16.14 -5.58
N ILE A 124 -4.64 -15.22 -6.09
CA ILE A 124 -4.91 -13.78 -5.98
C ILE A 124 -5.77 -13.34 -7.19
N ILE A 125 -7.09 -13.32 -6.99
CA ILE A 125 -8.09 -13.05 -8.04
C ILE A 125 -7.89 -11.68 -8.67
N TYR A 126 -7.57 -10.65 -7.86
CA TYR A 126 -7.31 -9.30 -8.35
C TYR A 126 -6.17 -9.26 -9.40
N MET A 127 -5.05 -9.94 -9.13
CA MET A 127 -3.91 -9.99 -10.05
C MET A 127 -4.26 -10.77 -11.32
N GLN A 128 -4.97 -11.89 -11.20
CA GLN A 128 -5.46 -12.67 -12.34
C GLN A 128 -6.34 -11.82 -13.26
N LYS A 129 -7.26 -11.05 -12.69
CA LYS A 129 -8.12 -10.14 -13.45
C LYS A 129 -7.32 -9.04 -14.17
N ARG A 130 -6.33 -8.45 -13.52
CA ARG A 130 -5.46 -7.45 -14.15
C ARG A 130 -4.67 -8.02 -15.33
N ILE A 131 -4.11 -9.22 -15.17
CA ILE A 131 -3.40 -9.92 -16.26
C ILE A 131 -4.33 -10.17 -17.46
N LEU A 132 -5.58 -10.56 -17.22
CA LEU A 132 -6.57 -10.68 -18.29
C LEU A 132 -6.79 -9.38 -19.05
N THR A 133 -6.71 -8.23 -18.39
CA THR A 133 -6.81 -6.92 -19.06
C THR A 133 -5.69 -6.74 -20.10
N LEU A 134 -4.44 -7.12 -19.79
CA LEU A 134 -3.33 -7.10 -20.73
C LEU A 134 -3.58 -8.04 -21.92
N LYS A 135 -4.04 -9.26 -21.65
CA LYS A 135 -4.35 -10.27 -22.68
C LYS A 135 -5.49 -9.81 -23.60
N ILE A 136 -6.54 -9.20 -23.03
CA ILE A 136 -7.66 -8.62 -23.78
C ILE A 136 -7.18 -7.52 -24.72
N ARG A 137 -6.34 -6.60 -24.22
CA ARG A 137 -5.75 -5.52 -25.04
C ARG A 137 -4.92 -6.09 -26.19
N TYR A 138 -4.08 -7.08 -25.92
CA TYR A 138 -3.29 -7.77 -26.91
C TYR A 138 -4.15 -8.45 -27.97
N TYR A 139 -5.09 -9.33 -27.58
CA TYR A 139 -5.93 -10.07 -28.50
C TYR A 139 -6.80 -9.14 -29.36
N LYS A 140 -7.33 -8.07 -28.77
CA LYS A 140 -8.08 -7.05 -29.52
C LYS A 140 -7.21 -6.40 -30.60
N ARG A 141 -5.95 -6.05 -30.27
CA ARG A 141 -5.00 -5.41 -31.19
C ARG A 141 -4.57 -6.34 -32.33
N GLN A 142 -4.48 -7.64 -32.06
CA GLN A 142 -4.11 -8.68 -33.01
C GLN A 142 -5.31 -9.28 -33.76
N GLU A 143 -6.51 -8.75 -33.56
CA GLU A 143 -7.77 -9.22 -34.16
C GLU A 143 -8.05 -10.70 -33.91
N LYS A 144 -7.52 -11.26 -32.78
CA LYS A 144 -7.73 -12.64 -32.34
C LYS A 144 -9.07 -12.75 -31.61
N ASN A 145 -10.16 -12.72 -32.39
CA ASN A 145 -11.53 -12.60 -31.85
C ASN A 145 -11.92 -13.72 -30.90
N ARG A 146 -11.49 -14.96 -31.15
CA ARG A 146 -11.85 -16.12 -30.30
C ARG A 146 -11.18 -15.99 -28.92
N GLU A 147 -9.89 -15.74 -28.88
CA GLU A 147 -9.11 -15.57 -27.65
C GLU A 147 -9.56 -14.30 -26.88
N TYR A 148 -9.88 -13.25 -27.61
CA TYR A 148 -10.44 -12.03 -27.06
C TYR A 148 -11.74 -12.30 -26.29
N LEU A 149 -12.72 -13.01 -26.92
CA LEU A 149 -14.00 -13.32 -26.27
C LEU A 149 -13.83 -14.25 -25.06
N GLN A 150 -12.93 -15.23 -25.16
CA GLN A 150 -12.61 -16.10 -24.02
C GLN A 150 -12.02 -15.31 -22.85
N ALA A 151 -11.06 -14.44 -23.11
CA ALA A 151 -10.47 -13.60 -22.08
C ALA A 151 -11.47 -12.62 -21.45
N CYS A 152 -12.41 -12.07 -22.25
CA CYS A 152 -13.49 -11.23 -21.75
C CYS A 152 -14.45 -12.02 -20.83
N GLY A 153 -14.79 -13.26 -21.20
CA GLY A 153 -15.63 -14.11 -20.36
C GLY A 153 -15.00 -14.39 -18.99
N LEU A 154 -13.73 -14.79 -18.96
CA LEU A 154 -12.99 -15.00 -17.72
C LEU A 154 -12.84 -13.70 -16.89
N PHE A 155 -12.60 -12.58 -17.55
CA PHE A 155 -12.53 -11.28 -16.87
C PHE A 155 -13.85 -10.93 -16.18
N PHE A 156 -14.98 -11.22 -16.82
CA PHE A 156 -16.30 -10.99 -16.24
C PHE A 156 -16.54 -11.89 -15.02
N GLU A 157 -16.24 -13.19 -15.13
CA GLU A 157 -16.36 -14.14 -14.02
C GLU A 157 -15.53 -13.70 -12.79
N LEU A 158 -14.24 -13.34 -13.00
CA LEU A 158 -13.41 -12.86 -11.91
C LEU A 158 -13.90 -11.53 -11.34
N SER A 159 -14.53 -10.68 -12.17
CA SER A 159 -15.11 -9.42 -11.72
C SER A 159 -16.29 -9.63 -10.79
N GLU A 160 -17.18 -10.61 -11.10
CA GLU A 160 -18.30 -10.97 -10.22
C GLU A 160 -17.83 -11.51 -8.86
N ILE A 161 -16.77 -12.34 -8.87
CA ILE A 161 -16.20 -12.87 -7.62
C ILE A 161 -15.66 -11.71 -6.75
N LEU A 162 -14.86 -10.82 -7.33
CA LEU A 162 -14.31 -9.65 -6.61
C LEU A 162 -15.40 -8.71 -6.11
N GLU A 163 -16.48 -8.53 -6.86
CA GLU A 163 -17.60 -7.70 -6.41
C GLU A 163 -18.31 -8.30 -5.19
N LYS A 164 -18.49 -9.62 -5.18
CA LYS A 164 -19.07 -10.33 -4.01
C LYS A 164 -18.17 -10.24 -2.79
N GLU A 165 -16.84 -10.43 -2.96
CA GLU A 165 -15.87 -10.27 -1.88
C GLU A 165 -15.86 -8.85 -1.33
N ASN A 166 -15.87 -7.84 -2.20
CA ASN A 166 -15.90 -6.44 -1.79
C ASN A 166 -17.18 -6.07 -1.03
N LYS A 167 -18.34 -6.57 -1.47
CA LYS A 167 -19.61 -6.39 -0.75
C LYS A 167 -19.55 -6.99 0.65
N TYR A 168 -19.01 -8.19 0.77
CA TYR A 168 -18.85 -8.85 2.07
C TYR A 168 -17.92 -8.06 3.01
N ILE A 169 -16.75 -7.65 2.51
CA ILE A 169 -15.79 -6.84 3.28
C ILE A 169 -16.44 -5.52 3.72
N MET A 170 -17.17 -4.84 2.84
CA MET A 170 -17.86 -3.59 3.17
C MET A 170 -18.89 -3.80 4.29
N THR A 171 -19.66 -4.87 4.23
CA THR A 171 -20.62 -5.22 5.30
C THR A 171 -19.90 -5.44 6.63
N CYS A 172 -18.81 -6.20 6.64
CA CYS A 172 -18.02 -6.41 7.85
C CYS A 172 -17.46 -5.10 8.42
N ILE A 173 -16.98 -4.20 7.57
CA ILE A 173 -16.47 -2.88 7.99
C ILE A 173 -17.60 -2.04 8.62
N LEU A 174 -18.79 -2.05 8.03
CA LEU A 174 -19.94 -1.32 8.58
C LEU A 174 -20.36 -1.87 9.94
N ASP A 175 -20.40 -3.20 10.09
CA ASP A 175 -20.72 -3.86 11.37
C ASP A 175 -19.66 -3.54 12.44
N MET A 176 -18.39 -3.56 12.07
CA MET A 176 -17.29 -3.17 12.97
C MET A 176 -17.42 -1.70 13.42
N ARG A 177 -17.72 -0.80 12.50
CA ARG A 177 -17.94 0.63 12.84
C ARG A 177 -19.10 0.81 13.78
N TYR A 178 -20.24 0.15 13.52
CA TYR A 178 -21.41 0.20 14.40
C TYR A 178 -21.07 -0.28 15.81
N THR A 179 -20.42 -1.44 15.93
CA THR A 179 -19.99 -2.00 17.21
C THR A 179 -19.02 -1.06 17.96
N LEU A 180 -18.09 -0.44 17.24
CA LEU A 180 -17.14 0.52 17.81
C LEU A 180 -17.86 1.77 18.34
N GLU A 181 -18.83 2.30 17.60
CA GLU A 181 -19.63 3.47 18.01
C GLU A 181 -20.45 3.14 19.27
N GLU A 182 -21.11 1.98 19.32
CA GLU A 182 -21.87 1.52 20.48
C GLU A 182 -20.98 1.34 21.71
N THR A 183 -19.82 0.72 21.54
CA THR A 183 -18.82 0.55 22.61
C THR A 183 -18.32 1.90 23.14
N ASN A 184 -18.03 2.83 22.24
CA ASN A 184 -17.59 4.17 22.61
C ASN A 184 -18.70 4.95 23.35
N HIS A 185 -19.95 4.81 22.92
CA HIS A 185 -21.09 5.42 23.61
C HIS A 185 -21.25 4.86 25.02
N SER A 186 -21.20 3.54 25.17
CA SER A 186 -21.29 2.86 26.49
C SER A 186 -20.11 3.25 27.39
N ARG A 187 -18.88 3.35 26.86
CA ARG A 187 -17.72 3.82 27.62
C ARG A 187 -17.93 5.26 28.14
N LYS A 188 -18.35 6.19 27.27
CA LYS A 188 -18.60 7.57 27.66
C LYS A 188 -19.68 7.67 28.73
N LYS A 189 -20.72 6.83 28.66
CA LYS A 189 -21.76 6.76 29.67
C LYS A 189 -21.20 6.30 31.02
N MET A 190 -20.44 5.19 31.03
CA MET A 190 -19.77 4.70 32.24
C MET A 190 -18.78 5.70 32.84
N GLU A 191 -18.00 6.37 32.02
CA GLU A 191 -17.07 7.42 32.47
C GLU A 191 -17.83 8.58 33.17
N LYS A 192 -18.97 8.98 32.61
CA LYS A 192 -19.81 10.01 33.21
C LYS A 192 -20.41 9.56 34.54
N GLU A 193 -20.95 8.34 34.60
CA GLU A 193 -21.47 7.75 35.81
C GLU A 193 -20.38 7.60 36.88
N ASN A 194 -19.22 7.10 36.54
CA ASN A 194 -18.07 6.99 37.43
C ASN A 194 -17.63 8.35 37.97
N ARG A 195 -17.64 9.40 37.14
CA ARG A 195 -17.30 10.76 37.60
C ARG A 195 -18.31 11.26 38.63
N ILE A 196 -19.61 11.05 38.41
CA ILE A 196 -20.67 11.43 39.38
C ILE A 196 -20.50 10.67 40.68
N LEU A 197 -20.28 9.35 40.63
CA LEU A 197 -20.05 8.52 41.80
C LEU A 197 -18.80 8.97 42.59
N LEU A 198 -17.74 9.33 41.88
CA LEU A 198 -16.50 9.82 42.48
C LEU A 198 -16.72 11.17 43.19
N GLU A 199 -17.46 12.11 42.56
CA GLU A 199 -17.83 13.38 43.18
C GLU A 199 -18.68 13.17 44.44
N GLN A 200 -19.67 12.28 44.40
CA GLN A 200 -20.50 11.93 45.57
C GLN A 200 -19.68 11.27 46.68
N SER A 201 -18.75 10.36 46.32
CA SER A 201 -17.87 9.70 47.29
C SER A 201 -16.83 10.62 47.94
N GLN A 202 -16.53 11.74 47.32
CA GLN A 202 -15.50 12.70 47.80
C GLN A 202 -16.09 13.90 48.56
N THR A 203 -17.42 13.99 48.70
CA THR A 203 -18.10 15.06 49.43
C THR A 203 -18.76 14.51 50.68
N ASP A 204 -18.83 15.32 51.75
CA ASP A 204 -19.60 15.03 52.95
C ASP A 204 -21.08 15.28 52.67
N ALA A 205 -21.93 14.28 52.94
CA ALA A 205 -23.35 14.30 52.60
C ALA A 205 -24.17 15.34 53.35
N LEU A 206 -23.70 15.82 54.52
CA LEU A 206 -24.40 16.80 55.35
C LEU A 206 -24.01 18.23 55.02
N THR A 207 -22.73 18.46 54.74
CA THR A 207 -22.17 19.82 54.59
C THR A 207 -21.89 20.20 53.15
N GLY A 208 -21.83 19.23 52.22
CA GLY A 208 -21.51 19.44 50.82
C GLY A 208 -20.03 19.84 50.55
N ILE A 209 -19.19 19.87 51.58
CA ILE A 209 -17.76 20.17 51.45
C ILE A 209 -16.95 18.88 51.15
N PRO A 210 -15.71 19.00 50.65
CA PRO A 210 -14.84 17.84 50.45
C PRO A 210 -14.64 17.05 51.75
N ASN A 211 -14.83 15.74 51.67
CA ASN A 211 -14.63 14.88 52.80
C ASN A 211 -13.11 14.67 53.09
N ARG A 212 -12.82 14.02 54.24
CA ARG A 212 -11.44 13.77 54.69
C ARG A 212 -10.58 13.08 53.61
N TYR A 213 -11.11 12.12 52.90
CA TYR A 213 -10.40 11.38 51.87
C TYR A 213 -9.94 12.30 50.70
N ARG A 214 -10.81 13.18 50.24
CA ARG A 214 -10.47 14.17 49.19
C ARG A 214 -9.42 15.16 49.64
N LEU A 215 -9.51 15.58 50.92
CA LEU A 215 -8.52 16.48 51.52
C LEU A 215 -7.15 15.84 51.60
N GLU A 216 -7.06 14.60 52.05
CA GLU A 216 -5.80 13.84 52.15
C GLU A 216 -5.17 13.64 50.76
N GLN A 217 -5.97 13.25 49.75
CA GLN A 217 -5.46 13.13 48.36
C GLN A 217 -4.97 14.45 47.78
N HIS A 218 -5.66 15.55 48.05
CA HIS A 218 -5.23 16.87 47.59
C HIS A 218 -3.93 17.29 48.24
N ALA A 219 -3.82 17.14 49.58
CA ALA A 219 -2.60 17.45 50.31
C ALA A 219 -1.41 16.65 49.82
N GLN A 220 -1.58 15.35 49.53
CA GLN A 220 -0.51 14.53 49.00
C GLN A 220 -0.06 14.99 47.62
N LYS A 221 -0.97 15.33 46.71
CA LYS A 221 -0.62 15.85 45.39
C LYS A 221 0.11 17.17 45.46
N VAL A 222 -0.31 18.08 46.32
CA VAL A 222 0.36 19.38 46.55
C VAL A 222 1.78 19.14 47.08
N PHE A 223 1.92 18.20 48.01
CA PHE A 223 3.24 17.85 48.58
C PHE A 223 4.18 17.24 47.53
N GLU A 224 3.70 16.28 46.73
CA GLU A 224 4.49 15.67 45.63
C GLU A 224 4.90 16.72 44.58
N HIS A 225 4.01 17.62 44.23
CA HIS A 225 4.30 18.73 43.29
C HIS A 225 5.34 19.70 43.87
N ALA A 226 5.21 20.08 45.13
CA ALA A 226 6.17 20.95 45.81
C ALA A 226 7.58 20.31 45.88
N ILE A 227 7.66 19.01 46.14
CA ILE A 227 8.95 18.28 46.11
C ILE A 227 9.54 18.31 44.70
N ALA A 228 8.73 18.03 43.67
CA ALA A 228 9.20 17.98 42.28
C ALA A 228 9.73 19.34 41.80
N GLU A 229 9.05 20.45 42.19
CA GLU A 229 9.42 21.80 41.82
C GLU A 229 10.33 22.51 42.83
N LYS A 230 10.70 21.83 43.94
CA LYS A 230 11.52 22.41 45.05
C LYS A 230 10.92 23.69 45.64
N ILE A 231 9.61 23.78 45.72
CA ILE A 231 8.89 24.91 46.30
C ILE A 231 8.57 24.60 47.78
N PRO A 232 8.71 25.52 48.73
CA PRO A 232 8.29 25.29 50.13
C PRO A 232 6.79 25.09 50.21
N VAL A 233 6.34 24.09 51.00
CA VAL A 233 4.94 23.77 51.26
C VAL A 233 4.38 24.63 52.36
#